data_8d83d881b0c32fa07274549c19a65178
#
_entry.id   8d83d881b0c32fa07274549c19a65178
#
_cell.length_a   1.000
_cell.length_b   1.000
_cell.length_c   1.000
_cell.angle_alpha   90.00
_cell.angle_beta   90.00
_cell.angle_gamma   90.00
#
_symmetry.space_group_name_H-M   'P 1'
#
loop_
_entity.id
_entity.type
_entity.pdbx_description
1 polymer ?
#
loop_
_entity_poly.entity_id
_entity_poly.type
_entity_poly.pdbx_seq_one_letter_code
_entity_poly.pdbx_strand_id
1 'polypeptide(L)' 'MFLDYVPGDFVTNPNNKDWGIGQIQSIINNKITVNFENSGKKVINAKKIFLEKVNKIE' A
#
# COMPACT_ATOMS: atom_id res chain seq x y z
N MET A 1 17.61 0.67 2.31
CA MET A 1 16.64 0.59 1.24
C MET A 1 15.62 1.70 1.33
N PHE A 2 15.36 2.31 0.21
CA PHE A 2 14.38 3.37 0.12
C PHE A 2 12.98 2.83 -0.02
N LEU A 3 12.06 3.44 0.69
CA LEU A 3 10.65 3.27 0.40
C LEU A 3 10.19 4.48 -0.41
N ASP A 4 9.65 4.22 -1.57
CA ASP A 4 9.15 5.28 -2.43
C ASP A 4 7.73 5.71 -2.05
N TYR A 5 7.21 5.18 -0.98
CA TYR A 5 5.83 5.41 -0.57
C TYR A 5 5.79 6.51 0.47
N VAL A 6 4.73 7.29 0.42
CA VAL A 6 4.43 8.24 1.50
C VAL A 6 2.95 8.11 1.85
N PRO A 7 2.57 8.49 3.06
CA PRO A 7 1.14 8.49 3.41
C PRO A 7 0.34 9.32 2.42
N GLY A 8 -0.79 8.79 2.01
CA GLY A 8 -1.62 9.39 0.99
C GLY A 8 -1.47 8.76 -0.39
N ASP A 9 -0.38 8.05 -0.62
CA ASP A 9 -0.17 7.38 -1.92
C ASP A 9 -1.17 6.26 -2.12
N PHE A 10 -1.50 6.01 -3.38
CA PHE A 10 -2.36 4.90 -3.76
C PHE A 10 -1.49 3.76 -4.27
N VAL A 11 -1.80 2.56 -3.81
CA VAL A 11 -1.01 1.37 -4.12
C VAL A 11 -1.93 0.19 -4.37
N THR A 12 -1.37 -0.85 -4.99
CA THR A 12 -2.02 -2.15 -5.05
C THR A 12 -1.05 -3.19 -4.53
N ASN A 13 -1.60 -4.31 -4.05
CA ASN A 13 -0.78 -5.45 -3.68
C ASN A 13 -0.77 -6.42 -4.84
N PRO A 14 0.36 -6.58 -5.54
CA PRO A 14 0.39 -7.43 -6.72
C PRO A 14 0.14 -8.91 -6.42
N ASN A 15 0.32 -9.33 -5.18
CA ASN A 15 0.04 -10.69 -4.77
C ASN A 15 -1.43 -10.90 -4.39
N ASN A 16 -2.18 -9.84 -4.24
CA ASN A 16 -3.58 -9.89 -3.85
C ASN A 16 -4.34 -8.78 -4.54
N LYS A 17 -4.40 -8.87 -5.84
CA LYS A 17 -5.01 -7.81 -6.65
C LYS A 17 -6.50 -7.63 -6.39
N ASP A 18 -7.13 -8.67 -5.88
CA ASP A 18 -8.54 -8.61 -5.53
C ASP A 18 -8.82 -7.67 -4.35
N TRP A 19 -7.78 -7.26 -3.61
CA TRP A 19 -7.95 -6.26 -2.56
C TRP A 19 -8.29 -4.90 -3.13
N GLY A 20 -7.97 -4.66 -4.40
CA GLY A 20 -8.24 -3.38 -5.03
C GLY A 20 -7.17 -2.35 -4.71
N ILE A 21 -7.50 -1.11 -4.97
CA ILE A 21 -6.59 0.01 -4.72
C ILE A 21 -6.65 0.37 -3.24
N GLY A 22 -5.48 0.54 -2.64
CA GLY A 22 -5.40 0.96 -1.27
C GLY A 22 -4.76 2.33 -1.15
N GLN A 23 -5.05 3.02 -0.06
CA GLN A 23 -4.39 4.27 0.25
C GLN A 23 -3.56 4.09 1.51
N ILE A 24 -2.30 4.50 1.44
CA ILE A 24 -1.39 4.40 2.57
C ILE A 24 -1.80 5.40 3.63
N GLN A 25 -1.99 4.93 4.85
CA GLN A 25 -2.40 5.78 5.97
C GLN A 25 -1.22 6.14 6.85
N SER A 26 -0.29 5.21 7.05
CA SER A 26 0.89 5.48 7.85
C SER A 26 2.00 4.52 7.49
N ILE A 27 3.23 4.94 7.75
CA ILE A 27 4.41 4.12 7.57
C ILE A 27 5.24 4.28 8.82
N ILE A 28 5.42 3.18 9.56
CA ILE A 28 6.21 3.16 10.77
C ILE A 28 7.23 2.05 10.63
N ASN A 29 8.49 2.43 10.58
CA ASN A 29 9.58 1.49 10.32
C ASN A 29 9.31 0.78 9.00
N ASN A 30 9.11 -0.54 9.05
CA ASN A 30 8.83 -1.33 7.85
C ASN A 30 7.37 -1.72 7.74
N LYS A 31 6.50 -1.14 8.55
CA LYS A 31 5.09 -1.50 8.56
C LYS A 31 4.28 -0.40 7.91
N ILE A 32 3.59 -0.76 6.86
CA ILE A 32 2.79 0.17 6.08
C ILE A 32 1.33 -0.17 6.31
N THR A 33 0.59 0.77 6.86
CA THR A 33 -0.85 0.60 7.03
C THR A 33 -1.56 1.12 5.80
N VAL A 34 -2.31 0.25 5.15
CA VAL A 34 -3.00 0.57 3.90
C VAL A 34 -4.47 0.22 4.04
N ASN A 35 -5.32 1.10 3.59
CA ASN A 35 -6.75 0.84 3.56
C ASN A 35 -7.15 0.50 2.12
N PHE A 36 -7.42 -0.78 1.87
CA PHE A 36 -7.77 -1.26 0.54
C PHE A 36 -9.27 -1.19 0.33
N GLU A 37 -9.67 -0.81 -0.87
CA GLU A 37 -11.09 -0.57 -1.15
C GLU A 37 -11.94 -1.83 -1.02
N ASN A 38 -11.37 -3.01 -1.27
CA ASN A 38 -12.12 -4.26 -1.22
C ASN A 38 -11.78 -5.15 -0.03
N SER A 39 -10.84 -4.75 0.80
CA SER A 39 -10.38 -5.61 1.91
C SER A 39 -10.17 -4.85 3.20
N GLY A 40 -10.37 -3.54 3.19
CA GLY A 40 -10.21 -2.75 4.39
C GLY A 40 -8.77 -2.54 4.78
N LYS A 41 -8.56 -2.28 6.06
CA LYS A 41 -7.24 -1.91 6.57
C LYS A 41 -6.35 -3.14 6.72
N LYS A 42 -5.14 -3.04 6.17
CA LYS A 42 -4.14 -4.08 6.29
C LYS A 42 -2.81 -3.46 6.70
N VAL A 43 -2.02 -4.20 7.47
CA VAL A 43 -0.66 -3.80 7.80
C VAL A 43 0.28 -4.67 6.97
N ILE A 44 1.10 -4.01 6.16
CA ILE A 44 1.98 -4.67 5.20
C ILE A 44 3.41 -4.54 5.70
N ASN A 45 4.14 -5.66 5.71
CA ASN A 45 5.56 -5.62 6.03
C ASN A 45 6.35 -5.34 4.75
N ALA A 46 6.93 -4.15 4.68
CA ALA A 46 7.60 -3.69 3.47
C ALA A 46 8.84 -4.48 3.12
N LYS A 47 9.39 -5.24 4.08
CA LYS A 47 10.53 -6.10 3.79
C LYS A 47 10.14 -7.36 3.03
N LYS A 48 8.89 -7.76 3.13
CA LYS A 48 8.44 -9.02 2.56
C LYS A 48 7.51 -8.84 1.37
N ILE A 49 6.84 -7.72 1.29
CA ILE A 49 5.83 -7.49 0.28
C ILE A 49 6.13 -6.19 -0.42
N PHE A 50 6.17 -6.25 -1.73
CA PHE A 50 6.37 -5.08 -2.57
C PHE A 50 5.01 -4.59 -3.07
N LEU A 51 4.70 -3.34 -2.74
CA LEU A 51 3.46 -2.71 -3.21
C LEU A 51 3.75 -1.90 -4.45
N GLU A 52 2.81 -1.90 -5.38
CA GLU A 52 2.93 -1.10 -6.60
C GLU A 52 2.17 0.20 -6.43
N LYS A 53 2.83 1.30 -6.77
CA LYS A 53 2.18 2.60 -6.73
C LYS A 53 1.23 2.73 -7.91
N VAL A 54 0.10 3.36 -7.65
CA VAL A 54 -0.90 3.62 -8.67
C VAL A 54 -0.98 5.12 -8.86
N ASN A 55 -0.80 5.55 -10.10
CA ASN A 55 -1.00 6.96 -10.43
C ASN A 55 -2.46 7.17 -10.71
N LYS A 56 -3.11 7.86 -9.79
CA LYS A 56 -4.49 8.21 -9.99
C LYS A 56 -4.55 9.52 -10.75
N ILE A 57 -4.96 9.43 -11.98
CA ILE A 57 -5.07 10.59 -12.84
C ILE A 57 -6.54 10.94 -12.96
N GLU A 58 -6.84 12.18 -12.65
CA GLU A 58 -8.21 12.69 -12.71
C GLU A 58 -8.55 13.21 -14.06
#